data_0b72f682333e81eda6ae122d529f9897
#
_entry.id   0b72f682333e81eda6ae122d529f9897
#
_cell.length_a   1.000
_cell.length_b   1.000
_cell.length_c   1.000
_cell.angle_alpha   90.00
_cell.angle_beta   90.00
_cell.angle_gamma   90.00
#
_symmetry.space_group_name_H-M   'P 1'
#
loop_
_entity.id
_entity.type
_entity.pdbx_description
1 polymer ?
#
loop_
_entity_poly.entity_id
_entity_poly.type
_entity_poly.pdbx_seq_one_letter_code
_entity_poly.pdbx_strand_id
1 'polypeptide(L)'
;MRNTKKLVNQMWSLLCTLALMFSLACSDHSIEIPEPEPKPEQGSGDNSEDNKNDGKEDVETVDLNKWPVIASGAGRLVADGNDAATYTLITRQGYNYETPDQSGSHASEPFRHITQSYSPWLARNIFEFHIHAKIDDDRGKTDIKDRQRNEIKTDGKSPASMVAQEGETLEMRWKFCLPKEMVTTDKFCHIHQLKGIDNSTGTADVSMPMITFTARSVSGGQQFQVIFVPPTEEGGGNQYLAKVNLSEFLGEWVAVTERVTFAKKGTYSLVITRLSDGKQLVKIEDKGRNFWRTGTTGMRPKWGIYRSVGSNGSLRSTLRDEVLLFADFEIEKR
;
A
#
# COMPACT_ATOMS: atom_id res chain seq x y z
N MET A 1 -47.70 -51.42 -10.27
CA MET A 1 -47.86 -51.55 -11.74
C MET A 1 -46.77 -50.68 -12.35
N ARG A 2 -45.83 -51.39 -12.85
CA ARG A 2 -45.25 -51.44 -14.19
C ARG A 2 -44.66 -50.14 -14.67
N ASN A 3 -43.32 -50.11 -14.68
CA ASN A 3 -42.40 -50.33 -15.82
C ASN A 3 -42.18 -49.01 -16.57
N THR A 4 -40.98 -48.53 -16.80
CA THR A 4 -39.91 -49.19 -17.51
C THR A 4 -38.57 -48.46 -17.30
N LYS A 5 -37.61 -49.28 -16.94
CA LYS A 5 -36.17 -49.08 -17.25
C LYS A 5 -35.98 -49.26 -18.76
N LYS A 6 -35.17 -48.42 -19.39
CA LYS A 6 -34.20 -48.72 -20.48
C LYS A 6 -33.94 -47.42 -21.27
N LEU A 7 -32.78 -46.89 -21.26
CA LEU A 7 -31.75 -47.08 -22.28
C LEU A 7 -30.42 -46.56 -21.80
N VAL A 8 -29.60 -47.50 -21.41
CA VAL A 8 -28.14 -47.36 -21.32
C VAL A 8 -27.59 -48.04 -22.58
N ASN A 9 -26.51 -47.48 -23.08
CA ASN A 9 -25.56 -48.01 -24.11
C ASN A 9 -25.91 -47.73 -25.55
N GLN A 10 -25.14 -46.90 -26.16
CA GLN A 10 -24.14 -47.15 -27.20
C GLN A 10 -23.73 -45.83 -27.85
N MET A 11 -22.53 -45.41 -27.68
CA MET A 11 -21.55 -45.45 -28.76
C MET A 11 -20.17 -45.08 -28.20
N TRP A 12 -19.38 -46.12 -28.00
CA TRP A 12 -17.94 -46.06 -28.04
C TRP A 12 -17.51 -46.17 -29.49
N SER A 13 -16.55 -45.41 -29.88
CA SER A 13 -15.55 -45.67 -30.94
C SER A 13 -15.47 -44.58 -32.01
N LEU A 14 -14.43 -43.82 -32.00
CA LEU A 14 -13.34 -43.61 -32.97
C LEU A 14 -12.56 -42.37 -32.51
N LEU A 15 -11.47 -42.60 -31.89
CA LEU A 15 -10.06 -42.51 -32.37
C LEU A 15 -9.85 -41.44 -33.45
N CYS A 16 -9.11 -40.38 -33.08
CA CYS A 16 -7.76 -40.14 -33.64
C CYS A 16 -7.16 -38.90 -33.01
N THR A 17 -6.12 -39.12 -32.26
CA THR A 17 -4.87 -38.34 -32.16
C THR A 17 -4.82 -36.98 -32.85
N LEU A 18 -4.81 -35.93 -32.05
CA LEU A 18 -3.93 -34.75 -32.31
C LEU A 18 -3.42 -34.25 -30.98
N ALA A 19 -2.20 -34.68 -30.65
CA ALA A 19 -1.41 -34.09 -29.59
C ALA A 19 -0.98 -32.70 -30.06
N LEU A 20 -1.72 -31.67 -29.68
CA LEU A 20 -1.21 -30.32 -29.68
C LEU A 20 -0.65 -30.04 -28.29
N MET A 21 0.67 -30.05 -28.23
CA MET A 21 1.39 -29.48 -27.12
C MET A 21 1.03 -28.00 -26.98
N PHE A 22 0.16 -27.67 -26.06
CA PHE A 22 0.14 -26.33 -25.51
C PHE A 22 1.20 -26.29 -24.40
N SER A 23 2.37 -25.83 -24.78
CA SER A 23 3.31 -25.27 -23.83
C SER A 23 2.61 -24.11 -23.15
N LEU A 24 2.20 -24.30 -21.88
CA LEU A 24 1.91 -23.18 -21.01
C LEU A 24 3.24 -22.41 -20.84
N ALA A 25 3.39 -21.37 -21.62
CA ALA A 25 4.31 -20.32 -21.28
C ALA A 25 3.73 -19.63 -20.06
N CYS A 26 4.27 -19.92 -18.88
CA CYS A 26 4.23 -18.97 -17.76
C CYS A 26 4.88 -17.70 -18.28
N SER A 27 4.11 -16.70 -18.61
CA SER A 27 4.66 -15.37 -18.82
C SER A 27 5.07 -14.86 -17.46
N ASP A 28 6.36 -14.96 -17.16
CA ASP A 28 7.01 -14.13 -16.16
C ASP A 28 6.74 -12.66 -16.54
N HIS A 29 5.72 -12.09 -15.94
CA HIS A 29 5.55 -10.64 -15.95
C HIS A 29 6.46 -10.06 -14.88
N SER A 30 7.78 -10.11 -15.15
CA SER A 30 8.70 -9.22 -14.49
C SER A 30 8.28 -7.80 -14.85
N ILE A 31 7.96 -6.99 -13.85
CA ILE A 31 7.72 -5.56 -14.02
C ILE A 31 9.04 -4.97 -14.52
N GLU A 32 9.12 -4.61 -15.79
CA GLU A 32 10.23 -3.80 -16.30
C GLU A 32 10.12 -2.43 -15.61
N ILE A 33 10.95 -2.22 -14.60
CA ILE A 33 11.20 -0.90 -14.03
C ILE A 33 12.05 -0.18 -15.07
N PRO A 34 11.61 0.96 -15.64
CA PRO A 34 12.40 1.65 -16.65
C PRO A 34 13.76 2.03 -16.07
N GLU A 35 14.84 1.66 -16.75
CA GLU A 35 16.18 2.17 -16.43
C GLU A 35 16.16 3.70 -16.53
N PRO A 36 16.82 4.40 -15.61
CA PRO A 36 16.96 5.84 -15.71
C PRO A 36 17.73 6.20 -16.97
N GLU A 37 17.17 7.05 -17.81
CA GLU A 37 17.88 7.57 -18.99
C GLU A 37 19.20 8.23 -18.58
N PRO A 38 20.30 8.03 -19.33
CA PRO A 38 21.58 8.64 -19.02
C PRO A 38 21.45 10.17 -19.08
N LYS A 39 21.96 10.84 -18.05
CA LYS A 39 22.00 12.30 -17.98
C LYS A 39 22.79 12.87 -19.17
N PRO A 40 22.31 13.94 -19.83
CA PRO A 40 23.11 14.62 -20.84
C PRO A 40 24.39 15.20 -20.24
N GLU A 41 25.52 14.99 -20.88
CA GLU A 41 26.82 15.55 -20.53
C GLU A 41 26.75 17.08 -20.51
N GLN A 42 27.18 17.69 -19.41
CA GLN A 42 27.34 19.13 -19.28
C GLN A 42 28.54 19.59 -20.10
N GLY A 43 28.26 20.32 -21.16
CA GLY A 43 29.28 21.10 -21.88
C GLY A 43 29.74 22.29 -21.04
N SER A 44 31.04 22.43 -20.88
CA SER A 44 31.70 23.57 -20.26
C SER A 44 31.54 24.82 -21.14
N GLY A 45 31.06 25.92 -20.59
CA GLY A 45 31.00 27.23 -21.22
C GLY A 45 31.01 28.33 -20.16
N ASP A 46 31.99 29.17 -20.30
CA ASP A 46 32.55 30.21 -19.40
C ASP A 46 31.67 31.46 -19.27
N ASN A 47 31.75 32.07 -18.06
CA ASN A 47 31.56 33.47 -17.63
C ASN A 47 30.46 34.38 -18.21
N SER A 48 29.58 34.90 -17.32
CA SER A 48 29.60 36.36 -16.94
C SER A 48 28.61 36.62 -15.80
N GLU A 49 29.05 37.46 -14.87
CA GLU A 49 28.33 38.01 -13.72
C GLU A 49 27.15 38.86 -14.18
N ASP A 50 25.97 38.66 -13.58
CA ASP A 50 25.05 39.75 -13.27
C ASP A 50 24.18 39.39 -12.05
N ASN A 51 24.31 40.22 -11.04
CA ASN A 51 23.72 40.19 -9.72
C ASN A 51 22.28 40.67 -9.81
N LYS A 52 21.28 39.76 -9.63
CA LYS A 52 19.93 40.14 -9.22
C LYS A 52 19.43 39.20 -8.14
N ASN A 53 19.28 39.80 -6.97
CA ASN A 53 18.72 39.24 -5.76
C ASN A 53 17.21 39.02 -5.94
N ASP A 54 16.82 37.81 -6.33
CA ASP A 54 15.43 37.37 -6.25
C ASP A 54 15.35 36.25 -5.22
N GLY A 55 14.52 36.47 -4.19
CA GLY A 55 14.30 35.55 -3.07
C GLY A 55 13.91 34.16 -3.54
N LYS A 56 14.90 33.31 -3.74
CA LYS A 56 14.71 31.88 -3.80
C LYS A 56 14.54 31.38 -2.38
N GLU A 57 13.32 30.94 -2.04
CA GLU A 57 13.16 29.99 -0.97
C GLU A 57 14.13 28.83 -1.26
N ASP A 58 15.05 28.58 -0.34
CA ASP A 58 15.95 27.42 -0.41
C ASP A 58 15.08 26.16 -0.43
N VAL A 59 14.85 25.62 -1.61
CA VAL A 59 14.36 24.26 -1.77
C VAL A 59 15.49 23.37 -1.29
N GLU A 60 15.38 22.91 -0.05
CA GLU A 60 16.28 21.92 0.52
C GLU A 60 16.29 20.72 -0.43
N THR A 61 17.33 20.63 -1.26
CA THR A 61 17.53 19.50 -2.17
C THR A 61 17.70 18.27 -1.30
N VAL A 62 16.71 17.39 -1.30
CA VAL A 62 16.76 16.10 -0.61
C VAL A 62 17.92 15.33 -1.23
N ASP A 63 19.05 15.28 -0.53
CA ASP A 63 20.18 14.45 -0.94
C ASP A 63 19.78 12.97 -0.78
N LEU A 64 19.43 12.33 -1.87
CA LEU A 64 18.98 10.94 -1.93
C LEU A 64 20.04 9.96 -1.40
N ASN A 65 21.33 10.37 -1.37
CA ASN A 65 22.40 9.60 -0.77
C ASN A 65 22.42 9.72 0.77
N LYS A 66 21.73 10.71 1.33
CA LYS A 66 21.61 10.92 2.79
C LYS A 66 20.37 10.28 3.39
N TRP A 67 19.49 9.67 2.59
CA TRP A 67 18.38 8.90 3.17
C TRP A 67 18.97 7.72 3.95
N PRO A 68 18.92 7.72 5.29
CA PRO A 68 19.71 6.80 6.09
C PRO A 68 19.29 5.36 5.75
N VAL A 69 20.28 4.49 5.55
CA VAL A 69 20.07 3.03 5.59
C VAL A 69 19.63 2.74 7.02
N ILE A 70 18.34 2.44 7.17
CA ILE A 70 17.76 2.19 8.49
C ILE A 70 18.24 0.82 8.95
N ALA A 71 19.00 0.76 10.03
CA ALA A 71 19.36 -0.50 10.66
C ALA A 71 18.10 -1.23 11.14
N SER A 72 18.03 -2.56 10.96
CA SER A 72 16.91 -3.36 11.43
C SER A 72 16.75 -3.25 12.96
N GLY A 73 15.53 -3.14 13.44
CA GLY A 73 15.18 -3.03 14.85
C GLY A 73 13.68 -2.86 15.04
N ALA A 74 13.17 -2.96 16.25
CA ALA A 74 11.75 -2.73 16.52
C ALA A 74 11.29 -1.39 15.96
N GLY A 75 10.21 -1.41 15.16
CA GLY A 75 9.72 -0.26 14.43
C GLY A 75 10.40 -0.01 13.08
N ARG A 76 11.45 -0.76 12.76
CA ARG A 76 12.18 -0.66 11.48
C ARG A 76 12.05 -1.97 10.71
N LEU A 77 11.44 -1.91 9.53
CA LEU A 77 11.26 -3.08 8.68
C LEU A 77 11.93 -2.82 7.32
N VAL A 78 13.06 -3.49 7.12
CA VAL A 78 13.86 -3.42 5.89
C VAL A 78 13.93 -4.83 5.31
N ALA A 79 13.72 -4.96 4.01
CA ALA A 79 13.85 -6.22 3.29
C ALA A 79 15.31 -6.70 3.31
N ASP A 80 15.53 -7.94 3.73
CA ASP A 80 16.87 -8.56 3.90
C ASP A 80 17.28 -9.48 2.74
N GLY A 81 16.38 -9.64 1.76
CA GLY A 81 16.57 -10.51 0.59
C GLY A 81 16.27 -11.98 0.86
N ASN A 82 15.94 -12.35 2.09
CA ASN A 82 15.50 -13.71 2.42
C ASN A 82 13.99 -13.84 2.19
N ASP A 83 13.60 -13.98 0.93
CA ASP A 83 12.20 -14.05 0.54
C ASP A 83 11.43 -15.17 1.26
N ALA A 84 12.04 -16.34 1.47
CA ALA A 84 11.41 -17.46 2.17
C ALA A 84 11.00 -17.13 3.62
N ALA A 85 11.68 -16.17 4.26
CA ALA A 85 11.45 -15.76 5.64
C ALA A 85 10.70 -14.41 5.76
N THR A 86 10.08 -13.91 4.70
CA THR A 86 9.44 -12.58 4.67
C THR A 86 8.47 -12.37 5.82
N TYR A 87 7.53 -13.26 6.05
CA TYR A 87 6.56 -13.13 7.16
C TYR A 87 7.21 -13.23 8.55
N THR A 88 8.26 -14.05 8.68
CA THR A 88 9.05 -14.12 9.92
C THR A 88 9.79 -12.82 10.18
N LEU A 89 10.36 -12.19 9.14
CA LEU A 89 11.00 -10.89 9.26
C LEU A 89 10.00 -9.82 9.70
N ILE A 90 8.83 -9.75 9.06
CA ILE A 90 7.75 -8.79 9.39
C ILE A 90 7.38 -8.91 10.89
N THR A 91 7.09 -10.11 11.36
CA THR A 91 6.66 -10.33 12.76
C THR A 91 7.79 -10.10 13.75
N ARG A 92 9.03 -10.48 13.44
CA ARG A 92 10.21 -10.24 14.29
C ARG A 92 10.47 -8.74 14.51
N GLN A 93 10.11 -7.88 13.54
CA GLN A 93 10.27 -6.44 13.65
C GLN A 93 9.06 -5.74 14.30
N GLY A 94 8.14 -6.51 14.89
CA GLY A 94 7.01 -5.96 15.64
C GLY A 94 5.78 -5.63 14.81
N TYR A 95 5.80 -5.90 13.52
CA TYR A 95 4.64 -5.77 12.64
C TYR A 95 3.81 -7.06 12.64
N ASN A 96 2.60 -6.98 12.12
CA ASN A 96 1.73 -8.09 11.79
C ASN A 96 1.24 -7.92 10.35
N TYR A 97 0.53 -8.90 9.81
CA TYR A 97 0.02 -8.86 8.43
C TYR A 97 -1.45 -9.28 8.36
N GLU A 98 -2.09 -8.85 7.29
CA GLU A 98 -3.45 -9.22 6.90
C GLU A 98 -3.42 -9.57 5.41
N THR A 99 -3.18 -10.83 5.08
CA THR A 99 -2.92 -11.32 3.73
C THR A 99 -3.83 -12.50 3.38
N PRO A 100 -4.19 -12.72 2.11
CA PRO A 100 -5.06 -13.82 1.71
C PRO A 100 -4.44 -15.20 1.95
N ASP A 101 -3.14 -15.37 1.71
CA ASP A 101 -2.42 -16.64 1.78
C ASP A 101 -2.18 -17.17 3.20
N GLN A 102 -2.19 -16.31 4.22
CA GLN A 102 -1.91 -16.69 5.60
C GLN A 102 -3.16 -17.06 6.42
N SER A 103 -4.32 -16.67 5.97
CA SER A 103 -5.56 -16.88 6.76
C SER A 103 -6.80 -16.96 5.89
N GLY A 104 -6.72 -17.54 4.69
CA GLY A 104 -7.83 -17.52 3.80
C GLY A 104 -7.98 -18.68 2.88
N SER A 105 -8.82 -18.48 1.86
CA SER A 105 -9.05 -19.42 0.78
C SER A 105 -7.77 -19.78 0.01
N HIS A 106 -6.71 -18.96 0.16
CA HIS A 106 -5.41 -19.16 -0.47
C HIS A 106 -4.33 -19.71 0.46
N ALA A 107 -4.65 -20.07 1.70
CA ALA A 107 -3.66 -20.65 2.61
C ALA A 107 -2.97 -21.92 2.08
N SER A 108 -3.58 -22.61 1.12
CA SER A 108 -3.04 -23.77 0.42
C SER A 108 -2.34 -23.45 -0.91
N GLU A 109 -2.40 -22.22 -1.38
CA GLU A 109 -1.80 -21.83 -2.65
C GLU A 109 -0.28 -21.70 -2.52
N PRO A 110 0.49 -22.00 -3.58
CA PRO A 110 1.95 -22.08 -3.50
C PRO A 110 2.64 -20.71 -3.46
N PHE A 111 1.93 -19.61 -3.67
CA PHE A 111 2.53 -18.28 -3.72
C PHE A 111 2.21 -17.45 -2.48
N ARG A 112 3.17 -16.60 -2.13
CA ARG A 112 3.04 -15.65 -1.03
C ARG A 112 2.56 -14.30 -1.54
N HIS A 113 1.74 -13.61 -0.74
CA HIS A 113 1.23 -12.30 -1.10
C HIS A 113 2.17 -11.16 -0.70
N ILE A 114 3.12 -11.42 0.20
CA ILE A 114 4.23 -10.50 0.46
C ILE A 114 5.53 -11.25 0.21
N THR A 115 6.29 -10.77 -0.76
CA THR A 115 7.59 -11.32 -1.18
C THR A 115 8.68 -10.28 -1.07
N GLN A 116 9.93 -10.67 -1.34
CA GLN A 116 11.05 -9.75 -1.43
C GLN A 116 11.76 -9.92 -2.77
N SER A 117 12.19 -8.80 -3.35
CA SER A 117 13.03 -8.76 -4.53
C SER A 117 14.10 -7.68 -4.41
N TYR A 118 15.07 -7.67 -5.32
CA TYR A 118 16.07 -6.60 -5.40
C TYR A 118 15.57 -5.51 -6.35
N SER A 119 15.55 -4.27 -5.88
CA SER A 119 15.27 -3.10 -6.70
C SER A 119 16.57 -2.48 -7.20
N PRO A 120 16.87 -2.54 -8.50
CA PRO A 120 18.03 -1.86 -9.07
C PRO A 120 17.96 -0.34 -8.86
N TRP A 121 16.76 0.24 -8.91
CA TRP A 121 16.54 1.67 -8.76
C TRP A 121 16.91 2.17 -7.36
N LEU A 122 16.52 1.45 -6.29
CA LEU A 122 16.87 1.77 -4.91
C LEU A 122 18.22 1.17 -4.49
N ALA A 123 18.83 0.31 -5.33
CA ALA A 123 20.04 -0.47 -5.03
C ALA A 123 19.93 -1.27 -3.70
N ARG A 124 18.74 -1.86 -3.44
CA ARG A 124 18.45 -2.64 -2.22
C ARG A 124 17.28 -3.59 -2.38
N ASN A 125 17.13 -4.51 -1.44
CA ASN A 125 15.95 -5.36 -1.37
C ASN A 125 14.73 -4.53 -0.93
N ILE A 126 13.56 -4.92 -1.46
CA ILE A 126 12.25 -4.30 -1.25
C ILE A 126 11.21 -5.38 -0.96
N PHE A 127 10.04 -4.96 -0.50
CA PHE A 127 8.85 -5.80 -0.38
C PHE A 127 7.93 -5.61 -1.57
N GLU A 128 7.38 -6.71 -2.06
CA GLU A 128 6.34 -6.75 -3.09
C GLU A 128 5.03 -7.22 -2.47
N PHE A 129 3.98 -6.43 -2.64
CA PHE A 129 2.64 -6.71 -2.13
C PHE A 129 1.74 -7.07 -3.31
N HIS A 130 1.46 -8.35 -3.46
CA HIS A 130 0.65 -8.90 -4.55
C HIS A 130 -0.83 -8.90 -4.20
N ILE A 131 -1.70 -8.59 -5.16
CA ILE A 131 -3.14 -8.71 -5.05
C ILE A 131 -3.74 -9.21 -6.36
N HIS A 132 -4.52 -10.30 -6.31
CA HIS A 132 -5.09 -10.95 -7.48
C HIS A 132 -6.58 -10.63 -7.59
N ALA A 133 -6.96 -9.92 -8.65
CA ALA A 133 -8.30 -9.36 -8.81
C ALA A 133 -9.42 -10.41 -8.72
N LYS A 134 -9.18 -11.60 -9.30
CA LYS A 134 -10.22 -12.63 -9.41
C LYS A 134 -10.40 -13.47 -8.15
N ILE A 135 -9.30 -13.74 -7.43
CA ILE A 135 -9.27 -14.79 -6.42
C ILE A 135 -9.11 -14.30 -4.99
N ASP A 136 -8.44 -13.18 -4.77
CA ASP A 136 -8.16 -12.70 -3.41
C ASP A 136 -9.41 -12.19 -2.69
N ASP A 137 -9.38 -12.27 -1.38
CA ASP A 137 -10.44 -11.83 -0.47
C ASP A 137 -9.92 -10.87 0.63
N ASP A 138 -10.74 -10.57 1.63
CA ASP A 138 -10.33 -9.82 2.82
C ASP A 138 -9.79 -10.80 3.88
N ARG A 139 -8.53 -11.21 3.74
CA ARG A 139 -7.84 -12.04 4.76
C ARG A 139 -8.51 -13.37 5.03
N GLY A 140 -9.03 -14.05 4.02
CA GLY A 140 -9.71 -15.31 4.19
C GLY A 140 -11.11 -15.22 4.79
N LYS A 141 -11.66 -14.03 4.90
CA LYS A 141 -13.05 -13.84 5.30
C LYS A 141 -13.96 -14.03 4.10
N THR A 142 -14.37 -15.26 3.86
CA THR A 142 -15.18 -15.65 2.69
C THR A 142 -16.60 -15.07 2.69
N ASP A 143 -17.08 -14.57 3.82
CA ASP A 143 -18.33 -13.83 3.97
C ASP A 143 -18.24 -12.37 3.51
N ILE A 144 -17.01 -11.80 3.47
CA ILE A 144 -16.74 -10.45 3.00
C ILE A 144 -16.35 -10.49 1.52
N LYS A 145 -17.31 -10.25 0.64
CA LYS A 145 -17.14 -10.41 -0.83
C LYS A 145 -16.97 -9.10 -1.59
N ASP A 146 -16.91 -7.96 -0.90
CA ASP A 146 -16.90 -6.63 -1.52
C ASP A 146 -15.52 -5.96 -1.53
N ARG A 147 -14.49 -6.67 -1.01
CA ARG A 147 -13.13 -6.12 -0.85
C ARG A 147 -12.05 -7.18 -0.85
N GLN A 148 -10.82 -6.71 -1.11
CA GLN A 148 -9.58 -7.50 -1.05
C GLN A 148 -8.56 -6.78 -0.19
N ARG A 149 -7.68 -7.55 0.48
CA ARG A 149 -6.68 -6.96 1.38
C ARG A 149 -5.37 -7.75 1.39
N ASN A 150 -4.27 -7.00 1.19
CA ASN A 150 -2.93 -7.44 1.50
C ASN A 150 -2.18 -6.29 2.17
N GLU A 151 -2.05 -6.32 3.49
CA GLU A 151 -1.48 -5.23 4.30
C GLU A 151 -0.57 -5.75 5.41
N ILE A 152 0.50 -5.01 5.73
CA ILE A 152 1.15 -5.06 7.04
C ILE A 152 0.54 -3.99 7.95
N LYS A 153 0.70 -4.18 9.26
CA LYS A 153 0.16 -3.29 10.28
C LYS A 153 0.93 -3.41 11.59
N THR A 154 0.74 -2.44 12.47
CA THR A 154 0.92 -2.68 13.91
C THR A 154 -0.42 -3.02 14.56
N ASP A 155 -0.40 -3.56 15.77
CA ASP A 155 -1.61 -3.87 16.55
C ASP A 155 -1.31 -3.93 18.06
N GLY A 156 -2.27 -4.35 18.87
CA GLY A 156 -2.10 -4.42 20.33
C GLY A 156 -1.01 -5.38 20.82
N LYS A 157 -0.42 -6.20 19.93
CA LYS A 157 0.71 -7.09 20.24
C LYS A 157 2.05 -6.50 19.80
N SER A 158 2.04 -5.42 19.02
CA SER A 158 3.24 -4.71 18.61
C SER A 158 3.89 -4.02 19.80
N PRO A 159 5.22 -3.78 19.78
CA PRO A 159 5.89 -2.96 20.77
C PRO A 159 5.17 -1.64 21.03
N ALA A 160 5.12 -1.18 22.28
CA ALA A 160 4.44 0.06 22.66
C ALA A 160 4.99 1.30 21.93
N SER A 161 6.24 1.26 21.48
CA SER A 161 6.85 2.31 20.65
C SER A 161 6.25 2.43 19.25
N MET A 162 5.48 1.44 18.80
CA MET A 162 4.88 1.38 17.46
C MET A 162 3.37 1.65 17.45
N VAL A 163 2.78 1.93 18.60
CA VAL A 163 1.34 2.20 18.79
C VAL A 163 1.21 3.46 19.65
N ALA A 164 0.42 4.44 19.18
CA ALA A 164 0.22 5.67 19.93
C ALA A 164 -0.95 5.56 20.90
N GLN A 165 -0.79 6.09 22.10
CA GLN A 165 -1.85 6.43 23.03
C GLN A 165 -2.30 7.89 22.81
N GLU A 166 -3.40 8.30 23.45
CA GLU A 166 -3.86 9.69 23.39
C GLU A 166 -2.79 10.64 23.91
N GLY A 167 -2.49 11.69 23.16
CA GLY A 167 -1.45 12.67 23.43
C GLY A 167 -0.08 12.31 22.86
N GLU A 168 0.14 11.08 22.43
CA GLU A 168 1.43 10.65 21.87
C GLU A 168 1.57 10.98 20.38
N THR A 169 2.82 11.11 19.95
CA THR A 169 3.19 11.39 18.56
C THR A 169 3.92 10.20 17.95
N LEU A 170 3.48 9.76 16.77
CA LEU A 170 4.27 8.88 15.91
C LEU A 170 4.80 9.66 14.72
N GLU A 171 6.04 9.40 14.39
CA GLU A 171 6.65 9.75 13.12
C GLU A 171 6.92 8.47 12.34
N MET A 172 6.43 8.43 11.10
CA MET A 172 6.52 7.27 10.23
C MET A 172 7.20 7.66 8.93
N ARG A 173 8.14 6.82 8.47
CA ARG A 173 8.83 6.98 7.20
C ARG A 173 8.77 5.68 6.43
N TRP A 174 8.56 5.78 5.12
CA TRP A 174 8.60 4.63 4.21
C TRP A 174 8.74 5.10 2.78
N LYS A 175 8.97 4.16 1.88
CA LYS A 175 8.95 4.38 0.45
C LYS A 175 7.93 3.46 -0.19
N PHE A 176 7.32 3.90 -1.28
CA PHE A 176 6.49 3.03 -2.11
C PHE A 176 6.58 3.40 -3.58
N CYS A 177 6.23 2.43 -4.44
CA CYS A 177 6.04 2.63 -5.86
C CYS A 177 4.75 1.92 -6.28
N LEU A 178 3.85 2.64 -6.94
CA LEU A 178 2.63 2.08 -7.51
C LEU A 178 2.94 1.54 -8.91
N PRO A 179 2.29 0.43 -9.34
CA PRO A 179 2.46 -0.09 -10.68
C PRO A 179 2.16 1.00 -11.74
N LYS A 180 2.98 1.09 -12.80
CA LYS A 180 2.80 2.06 -13.87
C LYS A 180 1.42 2.01 -14.50
N GLU A 181 0.85 0.82 -14.59
CA GLU A 181 -0.44 0.57 -15.23
C GLU A 181 -1.55 0.26 -14.22
N MET A 182 -1.43 0.74 -12.99
CA MET A 182 -2.41 0.49 -11.93
C MET A 182 -3.81 0.91 -12.37
N VAL A 183 -4.78 0.03 -12.16
CA VAL A 183 -6.19 0.29 -12.44
C VAL A 183 -6.93 0.60 -11.15
N THR A 184 -7.62 1.74 -11.13
CA THR A 184 -8.49 2.14 -10.03
C THR A 184 -9.96 2.16 -10.47
N THR A 185 -10.87 2.13 -9.51
CA THR A 185 -12.31 2.32 -9.71
C THR A 185 -12.79 3.57 -8.96
N ASP A 186 -14.07 3.89 -9.05
CA ASP A 186 -14.70 4.96 -8.25
C ASP A 186 -14.78 4.61 -6.74
N LYS A 187 -14.44 3.37 -6.38
CA LYS A 187 -14.38 2.90 -4.99
C LYS A 187 -13.01 3.10 -4.37
N PHE A 188 -12.87 2.76 -3.11
CA PHE A 188 -11.60 2.92 -2.40
C PHE A 188 -10.54 1.90 -2.86
N CYS A 189 -9.29 2.37 -2.91
CA CYS A 189 -8.09 1.56 -2.95
C CYS A 189 -7.07 2.21 -2.01
N HIS A 190 -7.01 1.76 -0.77
CA HIS A 190 -6.12 2.31 0.24
C HIS A 190 -4.74 1.69 0.14
N ILE A 191 -3.73 2.56 0.10
CA ILE A 191 -2.30 2.23 0.10
C ILE A 191 -1.74 2.32 1.52
N HIS A 192 -2.31 3.21 2.32
CA HIS A 192 -1.96 3.43 3.71
C HIS A 192 -3.19 3.83 4.52
N GLN A 193 -3.17 3.47 5.80
CA GLN A 193 -4.24 3.82 6.74
C GLN A 193 -3.66 4.13 8.12
N LEU A 194 -4.18 5.16 8.79
CA LEU A 194 -4.11 5.32 10.25
C LEU A 194 -5.45 4.93 10.85
N LYS A 195 -5.45 4.01 11.79
CA LYS A 195 -6.67 3.41 12.32
C LYS A 195 -6.57 3.15 13.81
N GLY A 196 -7.69 3.30 14.54
CA GLY A 196 -7.81 2.90 15.94
C GLY A 196 -7.69 1.38 16.11
N ILE A 197 -7.22 0.98 17.28
CA ILE A 197 -7.28 -0.39 17.79
C ILE A 197 -8.54 -0.49 18.65
N ASP A 198 -9.39 -1.48 18.36
CA ASP A 198 -10.62 -1.68 19.10
C ASP A 198 -10.35 -2.07 20.56
N ASN A 199 -11.30 -1.78 21.43
CA ASN A 199 -11.29 -2.24 22.81
C ASN A 199 -11.83 -3.66 22.93
N SER A 200 -11.72 -4.25 24.09
CA SER A 200 -12.15 -5.63 24.35
C SER A 200 -13.66 -5.85 24.23
N THR A 201 -14.46 -4.77 24.26
CA THR A 201 -15.93 -4.81 24.13
C THR A 201 -16.42 -4.56 22.72
N GLY A 202 -15.53 -4.20 21.76
CA GLY A 202 -15.90 -3.90 20.38
C GLY A 202 -16.70 -2.61 20.21
N THR A 203 -16.55 -1.66 21.12
CA THR A 203 -17.36 -0.43 21.16
C THR A 203 -16.61 0.84 20.74
N ALA A 204 -15.32 0.71 20.39
CA ALA A 204 -14.53 1.86 19.98
C ALA A 204 -14.92 2.36 18.58
N ASP A 205 -14.70 3.64 18.33
CA ASP A 205 -14.91 4.26 17.00
C ASP A 205 -13.80 3.85 16.01
N VAL A 206 -13.85 2.60 15.55
CA VAL A 206 -12.84 2.02 14.66
C VAL A 206 -13.40 1.50 13.33
N SER A 207 -14.66 1.79 13.01
CA SER A 207 -15.29 1.35 11.76
C SER A 207 -14.54 1.91 10.55
N MET A 208 -14.22 3.20 10.56
CA MET A 208 -13.49 3.89 9.50
C MET A 208 -12.05 4.20 9.93
N PRO A 209 -11.07 4.12 9.01
CA PRO A 209 -9.75 4.68 9.27
C PRO A 209 -9.82 6.20 9.42
N MET A 210 -8.92 6.76 10.21
CA MET A 210 -8.82 8.20 10.45
C MET A 210 -8.15 8.93 9.28
N ILE A 211 -7.05 8.39 8.80
CA ILE A 211 -6.33 8.87 7.60
C ILE A 211 -6.22 7.72 6.62
N THR A 212 -6.39 8.01 5.33
CA THR A 212 -6.07 7.07 4.27
C THR A 212 -5.33 7.75 3.12
N PHE A 213 -4.37 7.02 2.52
CA PHE A 213 -3.89 7.32 1.18
C PHE A 213 -4.65 6.42 0.23
N THR A 214 -5.41 7.04 -0.67
CA THR A 214 -6.39 6.34 -1.50
C THR A 214 -6.19 6.66 -2.96
N ALA A 215 -5.93 5.64 -3.76
CA ALA A 215 -6.00 5.75 -5.22
C ALA A 215 -7.45 5.54 -5.68
N ARG A 216 -7.97 6.44 -6.55
CA ARG A 216 -9.37 6.39 -6.98
C ARG A 216 -9.58 7.02 -8.34
N SER A 217 -10.47 6.44 -9.13
CA SER A 217 -11.04 7.08 -10.32
C SER A 217 -12.12 8.09 -9.92
N VAL A 218 -12.07 9.27 -10.51
CA VAL A 218 -13.05 10.34 -10.33
C VAL A 218 -13.43 10.92 -11.69
N SER A 219 -14.47 11.77 -11.74
CA SER A 219 -14.74 12.53 -12.95
C SER A 219 -13.50 13.36 -13.31
N GLY A 220 -12.96 13.15 -14.50
CA GLY A 220 -11.75 13.84 -14.98
C GLY A 220 -10.43 13.12 -14.77
N GLY A 221 -10.41 11.86 -14.31
CA GLY A 221 -9.18 11.04 -14.25
C GLY A 221 -9.00 10.24 -12.96
N GLN A 222 -7.77 9.86 -12.70
CA GLN A 222 -7.42 9.12 -11.49
C GLN A 222 -6.69 10.03 -10.50
N GLN A 223 -6.97 9.88 -9.22
CA GLN A 223 -6.38 10.69 -8.15
C GLN A 223 -5.75 9.82 -7.06
N PHE A 224 -4.65 10.33 -6.53
CA PHE A 224 -4.14 9.99 -5.21
C PHE A 224 -4.73 10.99 -4.21
N GLN A 225 -5.41 10.49 -3.20
CA GLN A 225 -6.14 11.31 -2.23
C GLN A 225 -5.62 11.02 -0.82
N VAL A 226 -5.30 12.08 -0.07
CA VAL A 226 -5.11 12.00 1.38
C VAL A 226 -6.44 12.41 2.02
N ILE A 227 -7.06 11.45 2.71
CA ILE A 227 -8.42 11.63 3.25
C ILE A 227 -8.36 11.53 4.77
N PHE A 228 -8.89 12.53 5.44
CA PHE A 228 -9.20 12.51 6.87
C PHE A 228 -10.69 12.21 7.06
N VAL A 229 -10.99 11.33 7.99
CA VAL A 229 -12.36 11.06 8.45
C VAL A 229 -12.43 11.46 9.93
N PRO A 230 -13.18 12.49 10.29
CA PRO A 230 -13.40 12.85 11.69
C PRO A 230 -13.99 11.70 12.51
N PRO A 231 -13.88 11.73 13.84
CA PRO A 231 -14.64 10.81 14.70
C PRO A 231 -16.14 10.83 14.37
N THR A 232 -16.81 9.70 14.60
CA THR A 232 -18.25 9.55 14.33
C THR A 232 -19.06 10.59 15.10
N GLU A 233 -18.68 10.93 16.32
CA GLU A 233 -19.28 11.96 17.16
C GLU A 233 -19.17 13.38 16.60
N GLU A 234 -18.23 13.62 15.68
CA GLU A 234 -18.03 14.88 14.96
C GLU A 234 -18.62 14.85 13.54
N GLY A 235 -19.50 13.88 13.25
CA GLY A 235 -20.24 13.75 12.01
C GLY A 235 -19.60 12.86 10.96
N GLY A 236 -18.37 12.37 11.18
CA GLY A 236 -17.69 11.49 10.21
C GLY A 236 -17.54 12.11 8.82
N GLY A 237 -17.49 11.26 7.81
CA GLY A 237 -17.43 11.70 6.40
C GLY A 237 -16.01 12.04 5.93
N ASN A 238 -15.82 12.03 4.61
CA ASN A 238 -14.51 12.25 4.00
C ASN A 238 -14.17 13.75 3.91
N GLN A 239 -13.05 14.14 4.47
CA GLN A 239 -12.42 15.44 4.28
C GLN A 239 -11.10 15.24 3.53
N TYR A 240 -10.99 15.85 2.36
CA TYR A 240 -9.80 15.69 1.51
C TYR A 240 -8.72 16.69 1.94
N LEU A 241 -7.62 16.20 2.49
CA LEU A 241 -6.46 17.02 2.85
C LEU A 241 -5.57 17.30 1.62
N ALA A 242 -5.49 16.35 0.68
CA ALA A 242 -4.83 16.54 -0.60
C ALA A 242 -5.50 15.71 -1.70
N LYS A 243 -5.41 16.19 -2.94
CA LYS A 243 -5.78 15.49 -4.18
C LYS A 243 -4.71 15.79 -5.22
N VAL A 244 -4.07 14.75 -5.72
CA VAL A 244 -3.00 14.84 -6.73
C VAL A 244 -3.34 13.88 -7.86
N ASN A 245 -2.97 14.20 -9.09
CA ASN A 245 -3.14 13.26 -10.20
C ASN A 245 -2.36 11.98 -9.90
N LEU A 246 -3.00 10.83 -10.05
CA LEU A 246 -2.37 9.54 -9.76
C LEU A 246 -1.15 9.29 -10.65
N SER A 247 -1.13 9.83 -11.86
CA SER A 247 0.00 9.74 -12.80
C SER A 247 1.34 10.26 -12.22
N GLU A 248 1.31 11.12 -11.22
CA GLU A 248 2.53 11.60 -10.54
C GLU A 248 3.20 10.51 -9.66
N PHE A 249 2.48 9.41 -9.40
CA PHE A 249 2.91 8.30 -8.56
C PHE A 249 3.15 7.00 -9.33
N LEU A 250 2.57 6.86 -10.53
CA LEU A 250 2.60 5.59 -11.27
C LEU A 250 3.98 5.30 -11.84
N GLY A 251 4.58 4.18 -11.47
CA GLY A 251 5.92 3.78 -11.86
C GLY A 251 7.04 4.57 -11.16
N GLU A 252 6.68 5.44 -10.20
CA GLU A 252 7.62 6.33 -9.52
C GLU A 252 7.82 5.92 -8.05
N TRP A 253 9.06 5.84 -7.62
CA TRP A 253 9.35 5.73 -6.20
C TRP A 253 9.13 7.07 -5.50
N VAL A 254 8.39 7.01 -4.42
CA VAL A 254 8.17 8.16 -3.54
C VAL A 254 8.62 7.85 -2.12
N ALA A 255 9.15 8.86 -1.45
CA ALA A 255 9.46 8.82 -0.02
C ALA A 255 8.38 9.57 0.75
N VAL A 256 7.97 9.00 1.88
CA VAL A 256 6.94 9.54 2.76
C VAL A 256 7.54 9.83 4.13
N THR A 257 7.27 11.00 4.65
CA THR A 257 7.41 11.33 6.06
C THR A 257 6.05 11.80 6.57
N GLU A 258 5.50 11.07 7.51
CA GLU A 258 4.21 11.35 8.13
C GLU A 258 4.38 11.44 9.64
N ARG A 259 3.83 12.49 10.24
CA ARG A 259 3.88 12.69 11.69
C ARG A 259 2.50 13.07 12.22
N VAL A 260 2.07 12.39 13.25
CA VAL A 260 0.75 12.59 13.85
C VAL A 260 0.86 12.66 15.36
N THR A 261 0.32 13.73 15.96
CA THR A 261 0.02 13.75 17.39
C THR A 261 -1.43 13.33 17.58
N PHE A 262 -1.64 12.17 18.17
CA PHE A 262 -2.96 11.56 18.33
C PHE A 262 -3.69 12.15 19.56
N ALA A 263 -4.36 13.26 19.38
CA ALA A 263 -5.10 13.95 20.42
C ALA A 263 -6.36 14.60 19.85
N LYS A 264 -7.31 14.99 20.72
CA LYS A 264 -8.54 15.74 20.33
C LYS A 264 -8.21 17.09 19.71
N LYS A 265 -7.07 17.67 20.01
CA LYS A 265 -6.49 18.84 19.37
C LYS A 265 -5.08 18.49 18.92
N GLY A 266 -4.99 17.49 18.05
CA GLY A 266 -3.74 16.94 17.57
C GLY A 266 -3.15 17.75 16.41
N THR A 267 -2.05 17.20 15.87
CA THR A 267 -1.37 17.76 14.70
C THR A 267 -1.14 16.66 13.67
N TYR A 268 -1.09 17.04 12.41
CA TYR A 268 -0.77 16.16 11.29
C TYR A 268 0.16 16.87 10.34
N SER A 269 1.31 16.27 10.04
CA SER A 269 2.18 16.71 8.96
C SER A 269 2.50 15.56 8.02
N LEU A 270 2.53 15.85 6.74
CA LEU A 270 2.83 14.89 5.69
C LEU A 270 3.66 15.54 4.59
N VAL A 271 4.74 14.88 4.23
CA VAL A 271 5.52 15.19 3.03
C VAL A 271 5.64 13.93 2.20
N ILE A 272 5.28 14.00 0.92
CA ILE A 272 5.53 12.95 -0.07
C ILE A 272 6.38 13.53 -1.17
N THR A 273 7.57 12.96 -1.38
CA THR A 273 8.54 13.42 -2.38
C THR A 273 8.79 12.33 -3.39
N ARG A 274 8.69 12.66 -4.69
CA ARG A 274 9.08 11.78 -5.77
C ARG A 274 10.60 11.73 -5.84
N LEU A 275 11.16 10.52 -5.87
CA LEU A 275 12.61 10.33 -5.72
C LEU A 275 13.38 10.60 -7.02
N SER A 276 12.75 10.48 -8.18
CA SER A 276 13.40 10.67 -9.49
C SER A 276 13.83 12.12 -9.74
N ASP A 277 13.10 13.10 -9.21
CA ASP A 277 13.35 14.53 -9.45
C ASP A 277 13.29 15.40 -8.19
N GLY A 278 13.04 14.81 -7.02
CA GLY A 278 12.90 15.54 -5.76
C GLY A 278 11.61 16.37 -5.64
N LYS A 279 10.66 16.21 -6.57
CA LYS A 279 9.41 16.97 -6.55
C LYS A 279 8.56 16.60 -5.34
N GLN A 280 8.19 17.58 -4.55
CA GLN A 280 7.25 17.43 -3.45
C GLN A 280 5.83 17.32 -4.01
N LEU A 281 5.26 16.10 -4.00
CA LEU A 281 3.93 15.81 -4.52
C LEU A 281 2.82 16.18 -3.55
N VAL A 282 3.09 16.04 -2.26
CA VAL A 282 2.16 16.40 -1.18
C VAL A 282 2.93 17.06 -0.05
N LYS A 283 2.39 18.16 0.45
CA LYS A 283 2.79 18.79 1.71
C LYS A 283 1.55 19.21 2.48
N ILE A 284 1.42 18.71 3.70
CA ILE A 284 0.29 19.02 4.60
C ILE A 284 0.86 19.39 5.95
N GLU A 285 0.34 20.49 6.51
CA GLU A 285 0.52 20.89 7.89
C GLU A 285 -0.88 21.24 8.44
N ASP A 286 -1.36 20.42 9.36
CA ASP A 286 -2.69 20.58 9.97
C ASP A 286 -2.55 20.58 11.49
N LYS A 287 -3.26 21.48 12.15
CA LYS A 287 -3.21 21.67 13.60
C LYS A 287 -4.61 21.86 14.17
N GLY A 288 -4.86 21.22 15.31
CA GLY A 288 -6.07 21.42 16.09
C GLY A 288 -7.26 20.54 15.71
N ARG A 289 -7.11 19.61 14.75
CA ARG A 289 -8.14 18.59 14.47
C ARG A 289 -8.13 17.50 15.52
N ASN A 290 -9.24 16.78 15.59
CA ASN A 290 -9.36 15.60 16.43
C ASN A 290 -8.75 14.38 15.71
N PHE A 291 -7.47 14.08 16.02
CA PHE A 291 -6.75 12.90 15.57
C PHE A 291 -6.81 11.74 16.59
N TRP A 292 -7.85 11.69 17.39
CA TRP A 292 -8.09 10.59 18.32
C TRP A 292 -9.44 9.91 18.05
N ARG A 293 -9.53 8.63 18.35
CA ARG A 293 -10.77 7.85 18.23
C ARG A 293 -11.26 7.44 19.60
N THR A 294 -12.45 7.82 19.94
CA THR A 294 -13.06 7.54 21.24
C THR A 294 -13.16 6.04 21.50
N GLY A 295 -12.74 5.63 22.68
CA GLY A 295 -12.79 4.24 23.13
C GLY A 295 -11.71 3.33 22.57
N THR A 296 -10.79 3.81 21.71
CA THR A 296 -9.68 2.99 21.22
C THR A 296 -8.65 2.69 22.31
N THR A 297 -7.97 1.56 22.16
CA THR A 297 -6.82 1.19 23.01
C THR A 297 -5.49 1.65 22.42
N GLY A 298 -5.52 2.37 21.31
CA GLY A 298 -4.37 2.97 20.64
C GLY A 298 -4.64 3.27 19.17
N MET A 299 -3.75 4.04 18.55
CA MET A 299 -3.77 4.36 17.14
C MET A 299 -2.56 3.74 16.44
N ARG A 300 -2.74 3.28 15.21
CA ARG A 300 -1.75 2.49 14.48
C ARG A 300 -1.79 2.68 12.99
N PRO A 301 -0.65 2.50 12.30
CA PRO A 301 -0.57 2.47 10.86
C PRO A 301 -0.83 1.09 10.25
N LYS A 302 -1.19 1.10 8.97
CA LYS A 302 -1.24 -0.04 8.05
C LYS A 302 -0.74 0.40 6.67
N TRP A 303 -0.08 -0.49 5.95
CA TRP A 303 0.43 -0.26 4.59
C TRP A 303 0.20 -1.50 3.72
N GLY A 304 0.02 -1.29 2.43
CA GLY A 304 -0.21 -2.35 1.45
C GLY A 304 -1.27 -1.96 0.44
N ILE A 305 -2.17 -2.89 0.12
CA ILE A 305 -3.32 -2.65 -0.73
C ILE A 305 -4.60 -3.18 -0.07
N TYR A 306 -5.57 -2.30 0.12
CA TYR A 306 -6.90 -2.64 0.58
C TYR A 306 -7.92 -1.96 -0.33
N ARG A 307 -8.55 -2.73 -1.21
CA ARG A 307 -9.43 -2.17 -2.24
C ARG A 307 -10.81 -2.81 -2.24
N SER A 308 -11.80 -2.02 -2.64
CA SER A 308 -13.14 -2.53 -2.95
C SER A 308 -13.13 -3.28 -4.28
N VAL A 309 -13.81 -4.41 -4.31
CA VAL A 309 -14.11 -5.16 -5.53
C VAL A 309 -15.59 -5.05 -5.92
N GLY A 310 -16.30 -4.08 -5.31
CA GLY A 310 -17.73 -3.85 -5.52
C GLY A 310 -18.61 -4.88 -4.80
N SER A 311 -19.90 -4.63 -4.73
CA SER A 311 -20.86 -5.54 -4.11
C SER A 311 -20.75 -6.91 -4.75
N ASN A 312 -20.54 -7.95 -3.93
CA ASN A 312 -20.35 -9.33 -4.39
C ASN A 312 -19.27 -9.51 -5.49
N GLY A 313 -18.25 -8.67 -5.50
CA GLY A 313 -17.16 -8.76 -6.47
C GLY A 313 -17.49 -8.21 -7.86
N SER A 314 -18.50 -7.36 -7.98
CA SER A 314 -18.97 -6.82 -9.28
C SER A 314 -17.92 -6.05 -10.07
N LEU A 315 -16.86 -5.56 -9.42
CA LEU A 315 -15.75 -4.81 -10.06
C LEU A 315 -14.52 -5.67 -10.38
N ARG A 316 -14.55 -6.98 -10.06
CA ARG A 316 -13.37 -7.84 -10.26
C ARG A 316 -12.92 -7.93 -11.73
N SER A 317 -13.86 -7.86 -12.67
CA SER A 317 -13.55 -7.86 -14.12
C SER A 317 -12.95 -6.55 -14.61
N THR A 318 -13.14 -5.46 -13.90
CA THR A 318 -12.57 -4.14 -14.21
C THR A 318 -11.16 -3.98 -13.61
N LEU A 319 -10.92 -4.64 -12.50
CA LEU A 319 -9.63 -4.63 -11.79
C LEU A 319 -8.65 -5.63 -12.42
N ARG A 320 -7.39 -5.39 -12.21
CA ARG A 320 -6.30 -6.29 -12.58
C ARG A 320 -5.54 -6.76 -11.35
N ASP A 321 -4.68 -7.74 -11.54
CA ASP A 321 -3.67 -8.11 -10.57
C ASP A 321 -2.67 -6.96 -10.45
N GLU A 322 -2.29 -6.62 -9.23
CA GLU A 322 -1.36 -5.52 -8.96
C GLU A 322 -0.25 -5.98 -8.03
N VAL A 323 0.93 -5.40 -8.20
CA VAL A 323 2.06 -5.55 -7.29
C VAL A 323 2.51 -4.16 -6.85
N LEU A 324 2.32 -3.85 -5.57
CA LEU A 324 2.78 -2.60 -4.99
C LEU A 324 4.14 -2.84 -4.33
N LEU A 325 5.08 -1.94 -4.57
CA LEU A 325 6.42 -2.04 -4.00
C LEU A 325 6.54 -1.13 -2.79
N PHE A 326 7.17 -1.65 -1.73
CA PHE A 326 7.42 -0.91 -0.51
C PHE A 326 8.84 -1.13 -0.01
N ALA A 327 9.41 -0.12 0.65
CA ALA A 327 10.73 -0.21 1.26
C ALA A 327 10.85 0.67 2.51
N ASP A 328 11.79 0.30 3.37
CA ASP A 328 12.32 1.11 4.47
C ASP A 328 11.24 1.64 5.42
N PHE A 329 10.37 0.78 5.94
CA PHE A 329 9.39 1.18 6.95
C PHE A 329 10.08 1.53 8.27
N GLU A 330 9.70 2.65 8.83
CA GLU A 330 10.14 3.12 10.14
C GLU A 330 8.98 3.74 10.90
N ILE A 331 8.88 3.41 12.19
CA ILE A 331 7.96 4.03 13.15
C ILE A 331 8.80 4.51 14.33
N GLU A 332 8.68 5.76 14.69
CA GLU A 332 9.33 6.35 15.84
C GLU A 332 8.32 7.11 16.69
N LYS A 333 8.27 6.79 17.99
CA LYS A 333 7.50 7.56 18.95
C LYS A 333 8.32 8.78 19.39
N ARG A 334 7.76 9.97 19.26
CA ARG A 334 8.39 11.27 19.56
C ARG A 334 7.87 11.83 20.87
#